data_1b87c3e1476336f96dc9484e34dcba7e
#
_entry.id   1b87c3e1476336f96dc9484e34dcba7e
#
_cell.length_a   1.000
_cell.length_b   1.000
_cell.length_c   1.000
_cell.angle_alpha   90.00
_cell.angle_beta   90.00
_cell.angle_gamma   90.00
#
_symmetry.space_group_name_H-M   'P 1'
#
loop_
_entity.id
_entity.type
_entity.pdbx_description
1 polymer ?
#
loop_
_entity_poly.entity_id
_entity_poly.type
_entity_poly.pdbx_seq_one_letter_code
_entity_poly.pdbx_strand_id
1 'polypeptide(L)'
;MRKENKGVVVEQLKGFLSEYPHFYLTNIEGLDAAKTAQLRRACNKGGIKLVVAKNTLLRKALSEAEVDFATLYSALKGNTAVMFTTVANAPAKIIKDFAKDKKEESKLRLKAAYAGTGFYGADQLAELVAIKSKEELIADVVALLQSPIRNVLSALENKDAEKEAAVADAPAE
;
A
#
# COMPACT_ATOMS: atom_id res chain seq x y z
N MET A 1 5.73 23.82 -21.23
CA MET A 1 5.92 22.49 -21.84
C MET A 1 5.56 22.58 -23.30
N ARG A 2 6.45 22.21 -24.19
CA ARG A 2 6.21 22.14 -25.64
C ARG A 2 5.21 21.01 -25.96
N LYS A 3 4.49 21.10 -27.09
CA LYS A 3 3.47 20.10 -27.48
C LYS A 3 4.05 18.66 -27.57
N GLU A 4 5.26 18.53 -28.11
CA GLU A 4 6.00 17.27 -28.27
C GLU A 4 6.25 16.56 -26.93
N ASN A 5 6.65 17.31 -25.90
CA ASN A 5 6.90 16.73 -24.58
C ASN A 5 5.61 16.24 -23.86
N LYS A 6 4.43 16.75 -24.24
CA LYS A 6 3.15 16.30 -23.67
C LYS A 6 2.74 14.93 -24.16
N GLY A 7 3.00 14.63 -25.45
CA GLY A 7 2.77 13.29 -26.01
C GLY A 7 3.61 12.24 -25.32
N VAL A 8 4.91 12.49 -25.22
CA VAL A 8 5.86 11.57 -24.56
C VAL A 8 5.46 11.28 -23.11
N VAL A 9 5.00 12.30 -22.35
CA VAL A 9 4.54 12.10 -20.97
C VAL A 9 3.27 11.25 -20.91
N VAL A 10 2.33 11.43 -21.83
CA VAL A 10 1.11 10.61 -21.90
C VAL A 10 1.45 9.17 -22.25
N GLU A 11 2.37 8.93 -23.19
CA GLU A 11 2.84 7.58 -23.53
C GLU A 11 3.55 6.90 -22.35
N GLN A 12 4.40 7.62 -21.62
CA GLN A 12 5.03 7.11 -20.40
C GLN A 12 4.00 6.75 -19.33
N LEU A 13 2.98 7.60 -19.12
CA LEU A 13 1.91 7.31 -18.15
C LEU A 13 1.09 6.09 -18.56
N LYS A 14 0.81 5.91 -19.85
CA LYS A 14 0.16 4.68 -20.35
C LYS A 14 1.02 3.45 -20.11
N GLY A 15 2.32 3.53 -20.38
CA GLY A 15 3.25 2.45 -20.08
C GLY A 15 3.19 2.04 -18.61
N PHE A 16 3.15 3.01 -17.68
CA PHE A 16 3.02 2.69 -16.25
C PHE A 16 1.64 2.12 -15.89
N LEU A 17 0.55 2.59 -16.51
CA LEU A 17 -0.78 2.02 -16.30
C LEU A 17 -0.89 0.57 -16.78
N SER A 18 -0.15 0.19 -17.82
CA SER A 18 -0.09 -1.18 -18.31
C SER A 18 0.84 -2.07 -17.48
N GLU A 19 1.96 -1.50 -16.94
CA GLU A 19 2.94 -2.22 -16.14
C GLU A 19 2.45 -2.50 -14.72
N TYR A 20 1.73 -1.54 -14.11
CA TYR A 20 1.30 -1.61 -12.71
C TYR A 20 -0.22 -1.77 -12.60
N PRO A 21 -0.71 -2.88 -12.01
CA PRO A 21 -2.15 -3.15 -11.90
C PRO A 21 -2.85 -2.24 -10.88
N HIS A 22 -2.09 -1.58 -9.99
CA HIS A 22 -2.65 -0.74 -8.94
C HIS A 22 -2.04 0.64 -8.94
N PHE A 23 -2.86 1.68 -8.79
CA PHE A 23 -2.38 3.04 -8.64
C PHE A 23 -3.22 3.86 -7.66
N TYR A 24 -2.57 4.81 -7.01
CA TYR A 24 -3.15 5.69 -6.01
C TYR A 24 -2.98 7.14 -6.42
N LEU A 25 -4.04 7.92 -6.33
CA LEU A 25 -4.03 9.36 -6.54
C LEU A 25 -3.95 10.05 -5.17
N THR A 26 -2.89 10.78 -4.93
CA THR A 26 -2.64 11.46 -3.65
C THR A 26 -2.50 12.95 -3.84
N ASN A 27 -2.94 13.71 -2.84
CA ASN A 27 -2.65 15.13 -2.75
C ASN A 27 -1.30 15.34 -2.08
N ILE A 28 -0.41 16.06 -2.75
CA ILE A 28 0.92 16.44 -2.22
C ILE A 28 1.03 17.94 -1.95
N GLU A 29 -0.10 18.65 -1.95
CA GLU A 29 -0.13 20.09 -1.77
C GLU A 29 0.33 20.48 -0.37
N GLY A 30 1.26 21.44 -0.31
CA GLY A 30 1.81 21.96 0.95
C GLY A 30 2.83 21.05 1.65
N LEU A 31 3.31 19.99 1.01
CA LEU A 31 4.45 19.21 1.51
C LEU A 31 5.76 19.98 1.31
N ASP A 32 6.58 20.05 2.38
CA ASP A 32 7.92 20.60 2.32
C ASP A 32 8.86 19.74 1.45
N ALA A 33 9.94 20.35 0.95
CA ALA A 33 10.92 19.63 0.15
C ALA A 33 11.56 18.44 0.89
N ALA A 34 11.83 18.59 2.20
CA ALA A 34 12.36 17.52 3.04
C ALA A 34 11.38 16.34 3.14
N LYS A 35 10.09 16.63 3.41
CA LYS A 35 9.03 15.61 3.48
C LYS A 35 8.78 14.94 2.13
N THR A 36 8.82 15.72 1.05
CA THR A 36 8.72 15.16 -0.31
C THR A 36 9.87 14.21 -0.62
N ALA A 37 11.10 14.55 -0.21
CA ALA A 37 12.25 13.66 -0.36
C ALA A 37 12.12 12.38 0.48
N GLN A 38 11.62 12.49 1.71
CA GLN A 38 11.34 11.33 2.57
C GLN A 38 10.26 10.44 1.94
N LEU A 39 9.16 11.02 1.44
CA LEU A 39 8.10 10.29 0.75
C LEU A 39 8.67 9.52 -0.46
N ARG A 40 9.47 10.17 -1.30
CA ARG A 40 10.11 9.51 -2.45
C ARG A 40 11.01 8.34 -2.02
N ARG A 41 11.79 8.52 -0.94
CA ARG A 41 12.63 7.44 -0.39
C ARG A 41 11.80 6.29 0.16
N ALA A 42 10.70 6.58 0.87
CA ALA A 42 9.78 5.57 1.40
C ALA A 42 9.10 4.80 0.25
N CYS A 43 8.62 5.51 -0.79
CA CYS A 43 8.04 4.89 -1.98
C CYS A 43 9.05 3.97 -2.69
N ASN A 44 10.28 4.43 -2.91
CA ASN A 44 11.31 3.62 -3.56
C ASN A 44 11.66 2.36 -2.75
N LYS A 45 11.73 2.45 -1.40
CA LYS A 45 11.93 1.29 -0.53
C LYS A 45 10.77 0.28 -0.60
N GLY A 46 9.54 0.78 -0.78
CA GLY A 46 8.33 -0.05 -0.93
C GLY A 46 8.06 -0.54 -2.36
N GLY A 47 8.98 -0.33 -3.31
CA GLY A 47 8.75 -0.70 -4.71
C GLY A 47 7.63 0.10 -5.39
N ILE A 48 7.34 1.30 -4.89
CA ILE A 48 6.29 2.18 -5.41
C ILE A 48 6.90 3.25 -6.27
N LYS A 49 6.41 3.41 -7.49
CA LYS A 49 6.83 4.47 -8.41
C LYS A 49 5.97 5.71 -8.21
N LEU A 50 6.55 6.77 -7.67
CA LEU A 50 5.88 8.06 -7.46
C LEU A 50 6.12 8.98 -8.65
N VAL A 51 5.04 9.36 -9.34
CA VAL A 51 5.05 10.26 -10.48
C VAL A 51 4.13 11.45 -10.20
N VAL A 52 4.62 12.66 -10.42
CA VAL A 52 3.81 13.88 -10.36
C VAL A 52 3.53 14.35 -11.77
N ALA A 53 2.28 14.39 -12.15
CA ALA A 53 1.88 14.78 -13.50
C ALA A 53 0.70 15.77 -13.45
N LYS A 54 0.57 16.55 -14.52
CA LYS A 54 -0.55 17.49 -14.67
C LYS A 54 -1.86 16.72 -14.85
N ASN A 55 -2.91 17.10 -14.11
CA ASN A 55 -4.22 16.42 -14.13
C ASN A 55 -4.81 16.26 -15.54
N THR A 56 -4.60 17.25 -16.43
CA THR A 56 -5.07 17.16 -17.82
C THR A 56 -4.37 16.07 -18.62
N LEU A 57 -3.08 15.78 -18.35
CA LEU A 57 -2.33 14.71 -18.99
C LEU A 57 -2.72 13.35 -18.39
N LEU A 58 -2.91 13.29 -17.07
CA LEU A 58 -3.43 12.11 -16.38
C LEU A 58 -4.81 11.73 -16.91
N ARG A 59 -5.73 12.70 -17.00
CA ARG A 59 -7.05 12.46 -17.55
C ARG A 59 -6.99 11.90 -18.98
N LYS A 60 -6.09 12.44 -19.82
CA LYS A 60 -5.91 11.96 -21.18
C LYS A 60 -5.34 10.53 -21.22
N ALA A 61 -4.36 10.22 -20.38
CA ALA A 61 -3.80 8.88 -20.26
C ALA A 61 -4.85 7.87 -19.78
N LEU A 62 -5.68 8.23 -18.78
CA LEU A 62 -6.75 7.38 -18.25
C LEU A 62 -7.91 7.20 -19.26
N SER A 63 -8.25 8.21 -20.09
CA SER A 63 -9.30 8.08 -21.11
C SER A 63 -8.90 7.21 -22.30
N GLU A 64 -7.63 6.99 -22.50
CA GLU A 64 -7.06 6.15 -23.56
C GLU A 64 -6.67 4.76 -23.05
N ALA A 65 -6.89 4.46 -21.74
CA ALA A 65 -6.69 3.14 -21.14
C ALA A 65 -7.89 2.23 -21.42
N GLU A 66 -7.68 0.92 -21.36
CA GLU A 66 -8.71 -0.09 -21.62
C GLU A 66 -9.83 -0.13 -20.57
N VAL A 67 -9.54 0.30 -19.34
CA VAL A 67 -10.47 0.32 -18.20
C VAL A 67 -11.15 1.68 -18.12
N ASP A 68 -12.45 1.71 -17.85
CA ASP A 68 -13.20 2.96 -17.66
C ASP A 68 -12.92 3.55 -16.26
N PHE A 69 -12.18 4.63 -16.23
CA PHE A 69 -11.82 5.38 -15.02
C PHE A 69 -12.66 6.64 -14.79
N ALA A 70 -13.90 6.69 -15.32
CA ALA A 70 -14.77 7.88 -15.24
C ALA A 70 -14.99 8.36 -13.80
N THR A 71 -15.10 7.44 -12.84
CA THR A 71 -15.27 7.74 -11.41
C THR A 71 -14.11 8.50 -10.80
N LEU A 72 -12.87 8.31 -11.32
CA LEU A 72 -11.67 8.96 -10.80
C LEU A 72 -11.49 10.40 -11.29
N TYR A 73 -12.21 10.81 -12.35
CA TYR A 73 -12.06 12.17 -12.90
C TYR A 73 -12.49 13.26 -11.92
N SER A 74 -13.45 12.96 -11.04
CA SER A 74 -13.89 13.88 -9.99
C SER A 74 -12.79 14.19 -8.97
N ALA A 75 -11.90 13.22 -8.73
CA ALA A 75 -10.78 13.33 -7.80
C ALA A 75 -9.55 14.07 -8.38
N LEU A 76 -9.50 14.32 -9.70
CA LEU A 76 -8.39 15.01 -10.38
C LEU A 76 -8.47 16.55 -10.24
N LYS A 77 -8.59 17.06 -9.00
CA LYS A 77 -8.58 18.48 -8.68
C LYS A 77 -7.32 18.83 -7.86
N GLY A 78 -6.74 20.02 -8.08
CA GLY A 78 -5.53 20.48 -7.36
C GLY A 78 -4.27 19.67 -7.72
N ASN A 79 -3.26 19.69 -6.83
CA ASN A 79 -2.00 18.99 -7.05
C ASN A 79 -2.18 17.48 -6.85
N THR A 80 -1.80 16.69 -7.83
CA THR A 80 -1.96 15.25 -7.81
C THR A 80 -0.64 14.54 -8.08
N ALA A 81 -0.28 13.62 -7.21
CA ALA A 81 0.76 12.63 -7.45
C ALA A 81 0.12 11.26 -7.64
N VAL A 82 0.69 10.47 -8.51
CA VAL A 82 0.28 9.09 -8.78
C VAL A 82 1.36 8.17 -8.22
N MET A 83 0.94 7.20 -7.43
CA MET A 83 1.77 6.12 -6.91
C MET A 83 1.38 4.85 -7.64
N PHE A 84 2.27 4.29 -8.44
CA PHE A 84 2.09 3.02 -9.13
C PHE A 84 2.74 1.90 -8.32
N THR A 85 2.06 0.75 -8.22
CA THR A 85 2.54 -0.39 -7.45
C THR A 85 2.00 -1.71 -7.97
N THR A 86 2.72 -2.78 -7.67
CA THR A 86 2.26 -4.16 -7.88
C THR A 86 1.52 -4.72 -6.67
N VAL A 87 1.74 -4.14 -5.47
CA VAL A 87 1.15 -4.58 -4.20
C VAL A 87 0.08 -3.58 -3.76
N ALA A 88 -1.18 -4.02 -3.68
CA ALA A 88 -2.32 -3.14 -3.42
C ALA A 88 -2.22 -2.33 -2.11
N ASN A 89 -1.72 -2.91 -1.02
CA ASN A 89 -1.72 -2.28 0.31
C ASN A 89 -0.50 -1.35 0.57
N ALA A 90 0.58 -1.46 -0.22
CA ALA A 90 1.84 -0.76 0.07
C ALA A 90 1.70 0.76 0.10
N PRO A 91 1.05 1.45 -0.87
CA PRO A 91 0.89 2.90 -0.81
C PRO A 91 0.01 3.36 0.34
N ALA A 92 -1.04 2.57 0.68
CA ALA A 92 -1.95 2.91 1.77
C ALA A 92 -1.23 2.89 3.13
N LYS A 93 -0.35 1.92 3.36
CA LYS A 93 0.50 1.86 4.56
C LYS A 93 1.41 3.08 4.67
N ILE A 94 2.09 3.48 3.57
CA ILE A 94 2.93 4.67 3.53
C ILE A 94 2.12 5.94 3.82
N ILE A 95 0.97 6.12 3.20
CA ILE A 95 0.11 7.29 3.44
C ILE A 95 -0.30 7.36 4.92
N LYS A 96 -0.68 6.21 5.52
CA LYS A 96 -1.04 6.12 6.94
C LYS A 96 0.12 6.45 7.87
N ASP A 97 1.33 5.98 7.56
CA ASP A 97 2.52 6.27 8.37
C ASP A 97 2.90 7.75 8.31
N PHE A 98 2.84 8.36 7.14
CA PHE A 98 3.01 9.81 7.00
C PHE A 98 1.89 10.61 7.68
N ALA A 99 0.66 10.06 7.77
CA ALA A 99 -0.45 10.70 8.48
C ALA A 99 -0.31 10.64 10.01
N LYS A 100 0.46 9.69 10.54
CA LYS A 100 0.71 9.55 11.99
C LYS A 100 1.70 10.57 12.55
N ASP A 101 2.51 11.20 11.72
CA ASP A 101 3.44 12.24 12.14
C ASP A 101 2.68 13.48 12.62
N LYS A 102 2.26 13.42 13.90
CA LYS A 102 1.29 14.29 14.59
C LYS A 102 1.72 15.75 14.79
N LYS A 103 2.90 16.17 14.41
CA LYS A 103 3.41 17.52 14.71
C LYS A 103 3.02 18.63 13.72
N GLU A 104 2.56 18.26 12.53
CA GLU A 104 1.96 19.14 11.54
C GLU A 104 0.89 18.34 10.80
N GLU A 105 -0.27 18.94 10.50
CA GLU A 105 -1.29 18.32 9.66
C GLU A 105 -0.62 17.68 8.44
N SER A 106 -0.61 16.36 8.38
CA SER A 106 0.00 15.67 7.26
C SER A 106 -0.81 16.02 6.02
N LYS A 107 -0.21 16.88 5.19
CA LYS A 107 -0.83 17.41 3.98
C LYS A 107 -0.96 16.33 2.90
N LEU A 108 -0.38 15.14 3.15
CA LEU A 108 -0.54 13.99 2.27
C LEU A 108 -1.91 13.34 2.51
N ARG A 109 -2.80 13.45 1.54
CA ARG A 109 -4.16 12.87 1.61
C ARG A 109 -4.41 11.99 0.39
N LEU A 110 -5.10 10.88 0.61
CA LEU A 110 -5.63 10.06 -0.47
C LEU A 110 -6.76 10.85 -1.16
N LYS A 111 -6.79 10.85 -2.49
CA LYS A 111 -7.90 11.38 -3.29
C LYS A 111 -8.78 10.26 -3.80
N ALA A 112 -8.15 9.28 -4.41
CA ALA A 112 -8.78 8.08 -4.91
C ALA A 112 -7.72 7.01 -5.14
N ALA A 113 -8.12 5.75 -5.22
CA ALA A 113 -7.24 4.65 -5.55
C ALA A 113 -7.96 3.66 -6.47
N TYR A 114 -7.18 2.99 -7.28
CA TYR A 114 -7.59 1.80 -8.02
C TYR A 114 -6.75 0.63 -7.54
N ALA A 115 -7.37 -0.32 -6.84
CA ALA A 115 -6.69 -1.48 -6.29
C ALA A 115 -7.48 -2.76 -6.58
N GLY A 116 -6.83 -3.74 -7.20
CA GLY A 116 -7.50 -4.93 -7.70
C GLY A 116 -8.43 -4.60 -8.86
N THR A 117 -9.72 -4.72 -8.62
CA THR A 117 -10.78 -4.37 -9.58
C THR A 117 -11.70 -3.27 -9.05
N GLY A 118 -11.37 -2.69 -7.89
CA GLY A 118 -12.22 -1.74 -7.18
C GLY A 118 -11.70 -0.30 -7.22
N PHE A 119 -12.67 0.63 -7.22
CA PHE A 119 -12.40 2.04 -7.06
C PHE A 119 -12.66 2.43 -5.60
N TYR A 120 -11.68 3.09 -4.98
CA TYR A 120 -11.72 3.51 -3.59
C TYR A 120 -11.64 5.03 -3.50
N GLY A 121 -12.49 5.62 -2.67
CA GLY A 121 -12.51 7.04 -2.39
C GLY A 121 -11.50 7.46 -1.31
N ALA A 122 -11.50 8.75 -1.00
CA ALA A 122 -10.61 9.35 0.00
C ALA A 122 -10.82 8.75 1.41
N ASP A 123 -12.06 8.42 1.76
CA ASP A 123 -12.44 7.95 3.11
C ASP A 123 -12.12 6.46 3.33
N GLN A 124 -11.89 5.71 2.27
CA GLN A 124 -11.65 4.26 2.32
C GLN A 124 -10.18 3.87 2.52
N LEU A 125 -9.34 4.80 3.00
CA LEU A 125 -7.94 4.53 3.29
C LEU A 125 -7.76 3.40 4.30
N ALA A 126 -8.65 3.30 5.31
CA ALA A 126 -8.59 2.26 6.33
C ALA A 126 -8.81 0.87 5.74
N GLU A 127 -9.75 0.74 4.81
CA GLU A 127 -10.03 -0.51 4.09
C GLU A 127 -8.83 -0.92 3.22
N LEU A 128 -8.23 0.03 2.49
CA LEU A 128 -7.04 -0.20 1.67
C LEU A 128 -5.83 -0.68 2.48
N VAL A 129 -5.68 -0.19 3.71
CA VAL A 129 -4.62 -0.66 4.63
C VAL A 129 -4.92 -2.07 5.14
N ALA A 130 -6.21 -2.43 5.30
CA ALA A 130 -6.64 -3.75 5.77
C ALA A 130 -6.52 -4.83 4.68
N ILE A 131 -6.48 -4.46 3.40
CA ILE A 131 -6.26 -5.41 2.29
C ILE A 131 -4.88 -6.05 2.48
N LYS A 132 -4.85 -7.37 2.55
CA LYS A 132 -3.60 -8.14 2.61
C LYS A 132 -3.01 -8.32 1.21
N SER A 133 -1.70 -8.35 1.11
CA SER A 133 -1.04 -8.70 -0.15
C SER A 133 -1.25 -10.19 -0.47
N LYS A 134 -1.05 -10.57 -1.74
CA LYS A 134 -1.14 -11.98 -2.17
C LYS A 134 -0.21 -12.88 -1.33
N GLU A 135 0.99 -12.41 -1.05
CA GLU A 135 1.98 -13.14 -0.27
C GLU A 135 1.56 -13.26 1.21
N GLU A 136 1.01 -12.18 1.79
CA GLU A 136 0.47 -12.18 3.15
C GLU A 136 -0.72 -13.16 3.27
N LEU A 137 -1.61 -13.22 2.27
CA LEU A 137 -2.73 -14.17 2.26
C LEU A 137 -2.26 -15.61 2.18
N ILE A 138 -1.26 -15.92 1.34
CA ILE A 138 -0.67 -17.25 1.24
C ILE A 138 0.00 -17.63 2.57
N ALA A 139 0.74 -16.72 3.18
CA ALA A 139 1.38 -16.96 4.47
C ALA A 139 0.35 -17.25 5.58
N ASP A 140 -0.78 -16.54 5.59
CA ASP A 140 -1.88 -16.79 6.53
C ASP A 140 -2.46 -18.21 6.34
N VAL A 141 -2.71 -18.63 5.10
CA VAL A 141 -3.24 -19.97 4.82
C VAL A 141 -2.25 -21.05 5.29
N VAL A 142 -0.97 -20.87 5.02
CA VAL A 142 0.08 -21.80 5.50
C VAL A 142 0.14 -21.81 7.03
N ALA A 143 0.05 -20.66 7.67
CA ALA A 143 0.03 -20.54 9.13
C ALA A 143 -1.20 -21.25 9.75
N LEU A 144 -2.38 -21.12 9.13
CA LEU A 144 -3.59 -21.82 9.57
C LEU A 144 -3.47 -23.33 9.44
N LEU A 145 -2.84 -23.83 8.36
CA LEU A 145 -2.59 -25.27 8.18
C LEU A 145 -1.57 -25.82 9.20
N GLN A 146 -0.60 -25.02 9.59
CA GLN A 146 0.42 -25.38 10.58
C GLN A 146 -0.05 -25.22 12.03
N SER A 147 -1.07 -24.40 12.27
CA SER A 147 -1.56 -24.06 13.60
C SER A 147 -1.95 -25.29 14.46
N PRO A 148 -2.66 -26.31 13.95
CA PRO A 148 -2.98 -27.52 14.73
C PRO A 148 -1.72 -28.27 15.17
N ILE A 149 -0.71 -28.35 14.30
CA ILE A 149 0.57 -29.03 14.60
C ILE A 149 1.34 -28.28 15.69
N ARG A 150 1.41 -26.95 15.58
CA ARG A 150 2.09 -26.12 16.60
C ARG A 150 1.39 -26.20 17.96
N ASN A 151 0.05 -26.21 17.98
CA ASN A 151 -0.71 -26.32 19.22
C ASN A 151 -0.48 -27.68 19.90
N VAL A 152 -0.39 -28.78 19.14
CA VAL A 152 -0.08 -30.10 19.67
C VAL A 152 1.35 -30.16 20.19
N LEU A 153 2.32 -29.63 19.45
CA LEU A 153 3.73 -29.57 19.88
C LEU A 153 3.86 -28.75 21.17
N SER A 154 3.28 -27.56 21.23
CA SER A 154 3.29 -26.72 22.44
C SER A 154 2.62 -27.40 23.63
N ALA A 155 1.53 -28.14 23.42
CA ALA A 155 0.88 -28.91 24.48
C ALA A 155 1.75 -30.08 24.98
N LEU A 156 2.52 -30.72 24.10
CA LEU A 156 3.46 -31.77 24.47
C LEU A 156 4.67 -31.22 25.23
N GLU A 157 5.27 -30.14 24.72
CA GLU A 157 6.39 -29.46 25.37
C GLU A 157 6.02 -28.97 26.79
N ASN A 158 4.82 -28.39 26.95
CA ASN A 158 4.34 -27.97 28.26
C ASN A 158 4.12 -29.16 29.21
N LYS A 159 3.62 -30.32 28.71
CA LYS A 159 3.47 -31.53 29.52
C LYS A 159 4.83 -32.13 29.95
N ASP A 160 5.79 -32.08 29.08
CA ASP A 160 7.14 -32.58 29.40
C ASP A 160 7.82 -31.65 30.40
N ALA A 161 7.67 -30.33 30.26
CA ALA A 161 8.14 -29.37 31.25
C ALA A 161 7.45 -29.51 32.63
N GLU A 162 6.13 -29.79 32.66
CA GLU A 162 5.40 -30.08 33.89
C GLU A 162 5.86 -31.39 34.54
N LYS A 163 6.21 -32.41 33.78
CA LYS A 163 6.75 -33.67 34.28
C LYS A 163 8.17 -33.50 34.86
N GLU A 164 9.03 -32.73 34.17
CA GLU A 164 10.37 -32.43 34.70
C GLU A 164 10.31 -31.59 35.97
N ALA A 165 9.39 -30.62 36.05
CA ALA A 165 9.17 -29.85 37.26
C ALA A 165 8.65 -30.73 38.43
N ALA A 166 7.76 -31.67 38.14
CA ALA A 166 7.20 -32.59 39.13
C ALA A 166 8.23 -33.63 39.64
N VAL A 167 9.22 -33.99 38.80
CA VAL A 167 10.31 -34.89 39.20
C VAL A 167 11.39 -34.15 40.03
N ALA A 168 11.54 -32.84 39.78
CA ALA A 168 12.53 -32.02 40.56
C ALA A 168 12.02 -31.64 41.96
N ASP A 169 10.72 -31.75 42.23
CA ASP A 169 10.11 -31.41 43.54
C ASP A 169 9.80 -32.64 44.41
N ALA A 170 10.35 -33.82 44.09
CA ALA A 170 10.24 -35.00 44.92
C ALA A 170 11.30 -34.92 46.04
N PRO A 171 10.88 -34.83 47.32
CA PRO A 171 11.83 -34.82 48.43
C PRO A 171 12.57 -36.16 48.50
N ALA A 172 13.88 -36.10 48.52
CA ALA A 172 14.74 -37.21 48.83
C ALA A 172 14.53 -37.60 50.32
N GLU A 173 13.89 -38.75 50.55
CA GLU A 173 13.99 -39.44 51.83
C GLU A 173 15.32 -40.20 51.96
#